data_235722680c4114e5b2f6ac4f220d8fa2
#
_entry.id   235722680c4114e5b2f6ac4f220d8fa2
#
_cell.length_a   1.000
_cell.length_b   1.000
_cell.length_c   1.000
_cell.angle_alpha   90.00
_cell.angle_beta   90.00
_cell.angle_gamma   90.00
#
_symmetry.space_group_name_H-M   'P 1'
#
loop_
_entity.id
_entity.type
_entity.pdbx_description
1 polymer ?
#
loop_
_entity_poly.entity_id
_entity_poly.type
_entity_poly.pdbx_seq_one_letter_code
_entity_poly.pdbx_strand_id
1 'polypeptide(L)'
;VKKRAAFGNPKTARSYASSVYGDCLDIITIQTMPKGRKTVITTVDHKRPDVYQKLLEQVKLGHQAYIVCPFIEDSESERFKDVLSVKTVVDEVQQFLHDNAPMYKADSISGDMKQKDVLAVIDQFARNEIQILVSTTIVEVGVNVPNATAIAVMNADRFGLAALHQLRGRVGRKGDQGSCCLVSDTSNEKLAAMTMFPSGFKIAEVDLQLRGPGDILGSEQTGDSKVVDMILRYPKLAAAIRNYFQTKE
;
A
#
# COMPACT_ATOMS: atom_id res chain seq x y z
N VAL A 1 -14.26 7.48 31.67
CA VAL A 1 -14.35 6.21 30.94
C VAL A 1 -13.25 6.23 29.85
N LYS A 2 -12.18 5.44 30.04
CA LYS A 2 -11.10 5.33 29.05
C LYS A 2 -11.62 4.64 27.78
N LYS A 3 -11.45 5.27 26.63
CA LYS A 3 -11.79 4.65 25.33
C LYS A 3 -10.66 3.71 24.91
N ARG A 4 -10.96 2.45 24.63
CA ARG A 4 -9.99 1.48 24.10
C ARG A 4 -9.96 1.58 22.59
N ALA A 5 -8.77 1.72 22.02
CA ALA A 5 -8.55 1.67 20.57
C ALA A 5 -7.49 0.61 20.26
N ALA A 6 -7.84 -0.35 19.40
CA ALA A 6 -6.91 -1.38 18.92
C ALA A 6 -6.39 -0.97 17.53
N PHE A 7 -5.08 -0.89 17.38
CA PHE A 7 -4.44 -0.56 16.11
C PHE A 7 -3.65 -1.77 15.61
N GLY A 8 -4.22 -2.51 14.66
CA GLY A 8 -3.56 -3.68 14.03
C GLY A 8 -2.63 -3.33 12.88
N ASN A 9 -2.71 -2.10 12.34
CA ASN A 9 -1.85 -1.63 11.25
C ASN A 9 -1.50 -0.15 11.49
N PRO A 10 -0.23 0.23 11.53
CA PRO A 10 0.18 1.62 11.76
C PRO A 10 -0.22 2.46 10.56
N LYS A 11 -1.41 2.99 10.57
CA LYS A 11 -1.78 4.07 9.66
C LYS A 11 -1.32 5.38 10.27
N THR A 12 -0.12 5.81 9.88
CA THR A 12 0.42 7.18 10.05
C THR A 12 0.06 7.91 11.36
N ALA A 13 -0.79 8.91 11.36
CA ALA A 13 -1.16 9.72 12.53
C ALA A 13 -1.72 8.94 13.73
N ARG A 14 -2.32 7.77 13.54
CA ARG A 14 -2.87 6.96 14.62
C ARG A 14 -1.82 6.27 15.49
N SER A 15 -0.62 6.02 14.94
CA SER A 15 0.49 5.41 15.69
C SER A 15 1.06 6.35 16.74
N TYR A 16 0.84 7.65 16.59
CA TYR A 16 1.26 8.69 17.53
C TYR A 16 0.12 9.18 18.41
N ALA A 17 -1.03 8.51 18.42
CA ALA A 17 -2.19 8.88 19.21
C ALA A 17 -1.86 8.99 20.73
N SER A 18 -0.92 8.18 21.25
CA SER A 18 -0.45 8.29 22.63
C SER A 18 0.25 9.62 22.93
N SER A 19 0.96 10.18 21.94
CA SER A 19 1.64 11.48 22.11
C SER A 19 0.66 12.64 22.10
N VAL A 20 -0.46 12.50 21.38
CA VAL A 20 -1.49 13.55 21.25
C VAL A 20 -2.54 13.44 22.38
N TYR A 21 -3.05 12.23 22.64
CA TYR A 21 -4.18 12.00 23.56
C TYR A 21 -3.75 11.53 24.96
N GLY A 22 -2.46 11.21 25.14
CA GLY A 22 -1.92 10.79 26.44
C GLY A 22 -2.65 9.60 27.06
N ASP A 23 -2.88 9.68 28.37
CA ASP A 23 -3.53 8.62 29.15
C ASP A 23 -5.04 8.47 28.91
N CYS A 24 -5.62 9.31 28.04
CA CYS A 24 -7.03 9.20 27.64
C CYS A 24 -7.31 7.97 26.76
N LEU A 25 -6.25 7.34 26.20
CA LEU A 25 -6.35 6.16 25.33
C LEU A 25 -5.50 5.01 25.86
N ASP A 26 -6.11 3.83 25.96
CA ASP A 26 -5.36 2.57 26.08
C ASP A 26 -4.97 2.11 24.64
N ILE A 27 -3.67 2.11 24.35
CA ILE A 27 -3.16 1.71 23.04
C ILE A 27 -2.64 0.28 23.10
N ILE A 28 -3.27 -0.61 22.35
CA ILE A 28 -2.81 -1.99 22.19
C ILE A 28 -2.14 -2.11 20.81
N THR A 29 -0.85 -2.44 20.80
CA THR A 29 -0.07 -2.62 19.58
C THR A 29 0.09 -4.11 19.28
N ILE A 30 -0.41 -4.55 18.12
CA ILE A 30 -0.22 -5.92 17.64
C ILE A 30 1.05 -5.93 16.77
N GLN A 31 2.13 -6.49 17.32
CA GLN A 31 3.44 -6.54 16.63
C GLN A 31 3.70 -7.85 15.89
N THR A 32 2.94 -8.88 16.19
CA THR A 32 3.14 -10.22 15.63
C THR A 32 2.32 -10.42 14.36
N MET A 33 2.94 -10.97 13.33
CA MET A 33 2.21 -11.43 12.14
C MET A 33 1.39 -12.68 12.48
N PRO A 34 0.23 -12.90 11.81
CA PRO A 34 -0.51 -14.15 11.93
C PRO A 34 0.39 -15.35 11.66
N LYS A 35 0.17 -16.46 12.42
CA LYS A 35 0.94 -17.69 12.24
C LYS A 35 0.85 -18.18 10.78
N GLY A 36 1.98 -18.61 10.22
CA GLY A 36 2.05 -19.15 8.85
C GLY A 36 2.21 -18.11 7.74
N ARG A 37 2.13 -16.80 8.03
CA ARG A 37 2.35 -15.77 7.02
C ARG A 37 3.84 -15.49 6.82
N LYS A 38 4.33 -15.64 5.57
CA LYS A 38 5.71 -15.30 5.19
C LYS A 38 5.85 -13.81 4.89
N THR A 39 7.05 -13.29 5.06
CA THR A 39 7.38 -11.91 4.66
C THR A 39 7.34 -11.80 3.14
N VAL A 40 6.64 -10.81 2.61
CA VAL A 40 6.59 -10.55 1.16
C VAL A 40 7.93 -9.99 0.69
N ILE A 41 8.53 -10.64 -0.31
CA ILE A 41 9.76 -10.17 -0.96
C ILE A 41 9.39 -8.95 -1.80
N THR A 42 10.07 -7.83 -1.55
CA THR A 42 9.81 -6.58 -2.26
C THR A 42 11.03 -6.19 -3.08
N THR A 43 10.85 -5.92 -4.37
CA THR A 43 11.88 -5.44 -5.29
C THR A 43 11.48 -4.11 -5.91
N VAL A 44 12.48 -3.32 -6.33
CA VAL A 44 12.26 -2.16 -7.22
C VAL A 44 12.75 -2.57 -8.59
N ASP A 45 11.90 -2.40 -9.57
CA ASP A 45 12.14 -2.82 -10.95
C ASP A 45 11.95 -1.63 -11.89
N HIS A 46 12.81 -1.54 -12.92
CA HIS A 46 12.78 -0.41 -13.87
C HIS A 46 12.20 -0.80 -15.24
N LYS A 47 12.13 -2.10 -15.55
CA LYS A 47 11.67 -2.61 -16.84
C LYS A 47 10.40 -3.44 -16.68
N ARG A 48 9.31 -3.00 -17.31
CA ARG A 48 8.02 -3.70 -17.27
C ARG A 48 8.07 -5.14 -17.80
N PRO A 49 8.75 -5.45 -18.93
CA PRO A 49 8.83 -6.82 -19.41
C PRO A 49 9.43 -7.81 -18.41
N ASP A 50 10.44 -7.39 -17.64
CA ASP A 50 11.05 -8.22 -16.59
C ASP A 50 10.04 -8.51 -15.45
N VAL A 51 9.20 -7.51 -15.13
CA VAL A 51 8.13 -7.67 -14.15
C VAL A 51 7.04 -8.61 -14.67
N TYR A 52 6.61 -8.47 -15.91
CA TYR A 52 5.61 -9.38 -16.51
C TYR A 52 6.13 -10.83 -16.51
N GLN A 53 7.42 -11.03 -16.75
CA GLN A 53 8.05 -12.36 -16.69
C GLN A 53 7.99 -12.92 -15.25
N LYS A 54 8.32 -12.12 -14.23
CA LYS A 54 8.21 -12.52 -12.81
C LYS A 54 6.77 -12.88 -12.43
N LEU A 55 5.78 -12.12 -12.90
CA LEU A 55 4.37 -12.43 -12.66
C LEU A 55 3.96 -13.73 -13.36
N LEU A 56 4.39 -13.94 -14.61
CA LEU A 56 4.12 -15.16 -15.37
C LEU A 56 4.71 -16.41 -14.67
N GLU A 57 5.88 -16.29 -14.05
CA GLU A 57 6.46 -17.38 -13.26
C GLU A 57 5.54 -17.80 -12.11
N GLN A 58 4.94 -16.84 -11.40
CA GLN A 58 3.97 -17.15 -10.35
C GLN A 58 2.70 -17.77 -10.92
N VAL A 59 2.23 -17.27 -12.07
CA VAL A 59 1.05 -17.82 -12.74
C VAL A 59 1.30 -19.26 -13.20
N LYS A 60 2.48 -19.58 -13.74
CA LYS A 60 2.88 -20.95 -14.10
C LYS A 60 2.92 -21.92 -12.91
N LEU A 61 3.12 -21.43 -11.71
CA LEU A 61 3.02 -22.21 -10.45
C LEU A 61 1.57 -22.40 -9.99
N GLY A 62 0.57 -21.92 -10.75
CA GLY A 62 -0.85 -22.01 -10.43
C GLY A 62 -1.38 -20.86 -9.55
N HIS A 63 -0.55 -19.84 -9.30
CA HIS A 63 -0.95 -18.67 -8.52
C HIS A 63 -1.56 -17.58 -9.40
N GLN A 64 -2.00 -16.51 -8.74
CA GLN A 64 -2.55 -15.32 -9.39
C GLN A 64 -1.77 -14.08 -9.02
N ALA A 65 -1.88 -13.05 -9.85
CA ALA A 65 -1.15 -11.80 -9.66
C ALA A 65 -2.05 -10.58 -9.83
N TYR A 66 -1.67 -9.51 -9.13
CA TYR A 66 -2.23 -8.17 -9.29
C TYR A 66 -1.24 -7.25 -10.00
N ILE A 67 -1.77 -6.35 -10.81
CA ILE A 67 -1.04 -5.16 -11.27
C ILE A 67 -1.85 -3.93 -10.86
N VAL A 68 -1.22 -3.01 -10.14
CA VAL A 68 -1.85 -1.78 -9.68
C VAL A 68 -1.24 -0.59 -10.41
N CYS A 69 -2.10 0.17 -11.07
CA CYS A 69 -1.74 1.44 -11.69
C CYS A 69 -2.18 2.60 -10.79
N PRO A 70 -1.49 3.75 -10.79
CA PRO A 70 -1.98 4.93 -10.10
C PRO A 70 -3.30 5.39 -10.72
N PHE A 71 -4.22 5.87 -9.88
CA PHE A 71 -5.44 6.49 -10.36
C PHE A 71 -5.09 7.83 -11.01
N ILE A 72 -5.54 8.00 -12.24
CA ILE A 72 -5.41 9.26 -12.97
C ILE A 72 -6.81 9.55 -13.50
N GLU A 73 -7.39 10.64 -13.03
CA GLU A 73 -8.45 11.29 -13.77
C GLU A 73 -7.82 11.80 -15.07
N ASP A 74 -8.48 11.55 -16.21
CA ASP A 74 -8.06 12.04 -17.52
C ASP A 74 -7.88 13.56 -17.47
N SER A 75 -6.74 14.01 -17.00
CA SER A 75 -6.34 15.40 -17.06
C SER A 75 -5.30 15.54 -18.16
N GLU A 76 -5.60 16.35 -19.16
CA GLU A 76 -4.71 16.75 -20.26
C GLU A 76 -3.44 17.50 -19.77
N SER A 77 -3.16 17.49 -18.47
CA SER A 77 -2.02 18.18 -17.91
C SER A 77 -0.72 17.43 -18.23
N GLU A 78 0.30 18.17 -18.67
CA GLU A 78 1.64 17.66 -19.00
C GLU A 78 2.28 16.82 -17.87
N ARG A 79 1.81 16.99 -16.62
CA ARG A 79 2.29 16.26 -15.44
C ARG A 79 1.97 14.74 -15.47
N PHE A 80 1.06 14.30 -16.33
CA PHE A 80 0.58 12.92 -16.35
C PHE A 80 0.93 12.16 -17.63
N LYS A 81 1.69 12.75 -18.55
CA LYS A 81 2.08 12.09 -19.82
C LYS A 81 2.82 10.76 -19.65
N ASP A 82 3.55 10.60 -18.52
CA ASP A 82 4.37 9.41 -18.24
C ASP A 82 3.67 8.41 -17.31
N VAL A 83 2.40 8.64 -16.98
CA VAL A 83 1.70 7.76 -16.04
C VAL A 83 0.92 6.70 -16.79
N LEU A 84 1.19 5.44 -16.45
CA LEU A 84 0.58 4.29 -17.10
C LEU A 84 -0.89 4.16 -16.71
N SER A 85 -1.76 4.19 -17.72
CA SER A 85 -3.17 3.90 -17.51
C SER A 85 -3.42 2.40 -17.35
N VAL A 86 -4.52 2.01 -16.71
CA VAL A 86 -4.95 0.61 -16.62
C VAL A 86 -5.10 -0.01 -18.00
N LYS A 87 -5.66 0.74 -18.96
CA LYS A 87 -5.87 0.28 -20.33
C LYS A 87 -4.53 -0.04 -21.02
N THR A 88 -3.57 0.87 -20.96
CA THR A 88 -2.26 0.63 -21.55
C THR A 88 -1.59 -0.61 -20.98
N VAL A 89 -1.64 -0.76 -19.65
CA VAL A 89 -0.99 -1.88 -18.97
C VAL A 89 -1.69 -3.20 -19.24
N VAL A 90 -3.03 -3.24 -19.29
CA VAL A 90 -3.73 -4.50 -19.62
C VAL A 90 -3.47 -4.93 -21.04
N ASP A 91 -3.45 -4.00 -21.99
CA ASP A 91 -3.13 -4.29 -23.39
C ASP A 91 -1.71 -4.85 -23.54
N GLU A 92 -0.71 -4.25 -22.87
CA GLU A 92 0.67 -4.76 -22.83
C GLU A 92 0.76 -6.17 -22.23
N VAL A 93 0.07 -6.42 -21.13
CA VAL A 93 0.09 -7.72 -20.45
C VAL A 93 -0.62 -8.78 -21.26
N GLN A 94 -1.75 -8.47 -21.90
CA GLN A 94 -2.45 -9.39 -22.77
C GLN A 94 -1.60 -9.76 -23.99
N GLN A 95 -0.92 -8.78 -24.61
CA GLN A 95 0.02 -9.04 -25.70
C GLN A 95 1.19 -9.91 -25.23
N PHE A 96 1.78 -9.60 -24.08
CA PHE A 96 2.86 -10.40 -23.48
C PHE A 96 2.42 -11.85 -23.22
N LEU A 97 1.21 -12.06 -22.70
CA LEU A 97 0.67 -13.40 -22.45
C LEU A 97 0.39 -14.13 -23.76
N HIS A 98 -0.18 -13.45 -24.76
CA HIS A 98 -0.41 -14.03 -26.08
C HIS A 98 0.89 -14.58 -26.69
N ASP A 99 1.99 -13.85 -26.56
CA ASP A 99 3.26 -14.24 -27.17
C ASP A 99 4.02 -15.31 -26.38
N ASN A 100 3.86 -15.36 -25.06
CA ASN A 100 4.67 -16.22 -24.18
C ASN A 100 3.90 -17.35 -23.49
N ALA A 101 2.58 -17.22 -23.30
CA ALA A 101 1.75 -18.17 -22.56
C ALA A 101 0.25 -17.97 -22.83
N PRO A 102 -0.25 -18.26 -24.05
CA PRO A 102 -1.61 -17.91 -24.49
C PRO A 102 -2.74 -18.62 -23.73
N MET A 103 -2.42 -19.60 -22.88
CA MET A 103 -3.40 -20.27 -22.02
C MET A 103 -3.82 -19.43 -20.81
N TYR A 104 -3.06 -18.40 -20.44
CA TYR A 104 -3.36 -17.54 -19.31
C TYR A 104 -4.03 -16.25 -19.76
N LYS A 105 -4.85 -15.67 -18.88
CA LYS A 105 -5.65 -14.48 -19.17
C LYS A 105 -5.35 -13.34 -18.21
N ALA A 106 -5.33 -12.14 -18.74
CA ALA A 106 -5.35 -10.92 -17.96
C ALA A 106 -6.62 -10.11 -18.29
N ASP A 107 -7.16 -9.45 -17.28
CA ASP A 107 -8.27 -8.51 -17.43
C ASP A 107 -8.09 -7.34 -16.49
N SER A 108 -8.92 -6.32 -16.62
CA SER A 108 -8.79 -5.09 -15.87
C SER A 108 -10.08 -4.64 -15.20
N ILE A 109 -9.88 -3.84 -14.13
CA ILE A 109 -10.94 -3.09 -13.46
C ILE A 109 -10.52 -1.62 -13.42
N SER A 110 -11.39 -0.74 -13.91
CA SER A 110 -11.21 0.72 -13.91
C SER A 110 -12.41 1.42 -13.29
N GLY A 111 -12.24 2.67 -12.88
CA GLY A 111 -13.28 3.43 -12.19
C GLY A 111 -14.48 3.80 -13.03
N ASP A 112 -14.37 3.77 -14.35
CA ASP A 112 -15.40 4.04 -15.34
C ASP A 112 -16.29 2.81 -15.66
N MET A 113 -15.90 1.61 -15.20
CA MET A 113 -16.68 0.39 -15.40
C MET A 113 -17.96 0.39 -14.56
N LYS A 114 -19.04 -0.16 -15.13
CA LYS A 114 -20.27 -0.40 -14.38
C LYS A 114 -20.04 -1.44 -13.28
N GLN A 115 -20.63 -1.25 -12.13
CA GLN A 115 -20.48 -2.13 -10.96
C GLN A 115 -20.75 -3.61 -11.29
N LYS A 116 -21.69 -3.90 -12.18
CA LYS A 116 -22.00 -5.26 -12.64
C LYS A 116 -20.80 -5.91 -13.34
N ASP A 117 -20.14 -5.15 -14.20
CA ASP A 117 -18.98 -5.64 -14.98
C ASP A 117 -17.76 -5.83 -14.09
N VAL A 118 -17.54 -4.91 -13.14
CA VAL A 118 -16.53 -5.04 -12.09
C VAL A 118 -16.72 -6.33 -11.30
N LEU A 119 -17.94 -6.62 -10.84
CA LEU A 119 -18.25 -7.84 -10.09
C LEU A 119 -18.02 -9.10 -10.92
N ALA A 120 -18.34 -9.08 -12.22
CA ALA A 120 -18.12 -10.21 -13.12
C ALA A 120 -16.61 -10.51 -13.27
N VAL A 121 -15.78 -9.50 -13.48
CA VAL A 121 -14.31 -9.67 -13.57
C VAL A 121 -13.73 -10.19 -12.25
N ILE A 122 -14.20 -9.65 -11.12
CA ILE A 122 -13.78 -10.12 -9.78
C ILE A 122 -14.12 -11.59 -9.58
N ASP A 123 -15.32 -12.02 -9.95
CA ASP A 123 -15.76 -13.39 -9.79
C ASP A 123 -14.95 -14.35 -10.69
N GLN A 124 -14.67 -13.97 -11.94
CA GLN A 124 -13.77 -14.72 -12.83
C GLN A 124 -12.34 -14.83 -12.25
N PHE A 125 -11.82 -13.74 -11.69
CA PHE A 125 -10.52 -13.75 -11.02
C PHE A 125 -10.54 -14.64 -9.77
N ALA A 126 -11.59 -14.58 -8.96
CA ALA A 126 -11.73 -15.44 -7.77
C ALA A 126 -11.81 -16.93 -8.13
N ARG A 127 -12.41 -17.28 -9.29
CA ARG A 127 -12.47 -18.65 -9.83
C ARG A 127 -11.22 -19.08 -10.61
N ASN A 128 -10.18 -18.24 -10.67
CA ASN A 128 -8.95 -18.47 -11.43
C ASN A 128 -9.17 -18.63 -12.94
N GLU A 129 -10.23 -18.06 -13.49
CA GLU A 129 -10.47 -17.94 -14.95
C GLU A 129 -9.62 -16.83 -15.56
N ILE A 130 -9.22 -15.85 -14.74
CA ILE A 130 -8.27 -14.78 -15.01
C ILE A 130 -7.10 -14.96 -14.03
N GLN A 131 -5.85 -14.88 -14.49
CA GLN A 131 -4.66 -15.07 -13.67
C GLN A 131 -3.97 -13.77 -13.29
N ILE A 132 -4.11 -12.73 -14.12
CA ILE A 132 -3.54 -11.40 -13.84
C ILE A 132 -4.66 -10.37 -13.87
N LEU A 133 -4.85 -9.65 -12.76
CA LEU A 133 -5.84 -8.58 -12.64
C LEU A 133 -5.15 -7.21 -12.57
N VAL A 134 -5.44 -6.35 -13.55
CA VAL A 134 -4.95 -4.98 -13.61
C VAL A 134 -6.00 -4.01 -13.05
N SER A 135 -5.63 -3.11 -12.13
CA SER A 135 -6.60 -2.15 -11.57
C SER A 135 -5.94 -0.89 -11.02
N THR A 136 -6.72 0.18 -10.81
CA THR A 136 -6.26 1.40 -10.15
C THR A 136 -6.26 1.28 -8.63
N THR A 137 -7.23 0.62 -8.04
CA THR A 137 -7.42 0.55 -6.60
C THR A 137 -7.94 -0.82 -6.16
N ILE A 138 -7.03 -1.76 -5.94
CA ILE A 138 -7.38 -3.07 -5.32
C ILE A 138 -7.86 -2.88 -3.87
N VAL A 139 -7.51 -1.77 -3.24
CA VAL A 139 -7.77 -1.53 -1.80
C VAL A 139 -9.26 -1.39 -1.50
N GLU A 140 -10.02 -0.79 -2.41
CA GLU A 140 -11.45 -0.53 -2.21
C GLU A 140 -12.33 -1.73 -2.55
N VAL A 141 -11.91 -2.59 -3.46
CA VAL A 141 -12.73 -3.71 -3.95
C VAL A 141 -12.90 -4.83 -2.92
N GLY A 142 -12.17 -4.82 -1.81
CA GLY A 142 -12.35 -5.81 -0.71
C GLY A 142 -12.08 -7.27 -1.10
N VAL A 143 -11.63 -7.55 -2.32
CA VAL A 143 -11.43 -8.90 -2.83
C VAL A 143 -10.27 -9.56 -2.13
N ASN A 144 -10.59 -10.60 -1.39
CA ASN A 144 -9.59 -11.45 -0.78
C ASN A 144 -9.42 -12.70 -1.64
N VAL A 145 -8.45 -12.69 -2.56
CA VAL A 145 -8.08 -13.88 -3.33
C VAL A 145 -6.85 -14.49 -2.70
N PRO A 146 -7.03 -15.58 -1.91
CA PRO A 146 -5.92 -16.19 -1.18
C PRO A 146 -4.84 -16.78 -2.09
N ASN A 147 -5.18 -17.07 -3.36
CA ASN A 147 -4.27 -17.62 -4.36
C ASN A 147 -3.35 -16.56 -5.01
N ALA A 148 -3.60 -15.28 -4.75
CA ALA A 148 -2.75 -14.20 -5.27
C ALA A 148 -1.44 -14.10 -4.44
N THR A 149 -0.32 -14.42 -5.07
CA THR A 149 1.01 -14.41 -4.46
C THR A 149 1.89 -13.28 -4.96
N ALA A 150 1.57 -12.68 -6.09
CA ALA A 150 2.36 -11.60 -6.69
C ALA A 150 1.57 -10.32 -6.88
N ILE A 151 2.23 -9.19 -6.70
CA ILE A 151 1.70 -7.87 -7.00
C ILE A 151 2.79 -7.01 -7.65
N ALA A 152 2.44 -6.32 -8.74
CA ALA A 152 3.25 -5.26 -9.32
C ALA A 152 2.53 -3.92 -9.13
N VAL A 153 3.27 -2.89 -8.74
CA VAL A 153 2.76 -1.52 -8.59
C VAL A 153 3.44 -0.64 -9.62
N MET A 154 2.71 -0.19 -10.62
CA MET A 154 3.22 0.67 -11.70
C MET A 154 3.36 2.11 -11.19
N ASN A 155 4.38 2.83 -11.66
CA ASN A 155 4.72 4.18 -11.19
C ASN A 155 4.70 4.27 -9.65
N ALA A 156 5.38 3.34 -8.99
CA ALA A 156 5.34 3.16 -7.53
C ALA A 156 5.82 4.40 -6.75
N ASP A 157 6.65 5.23 -7.35
CA ASP A 157 7.10 6.52 -6.82
C ASP A 157 5.97 7.52 -6.57
N ARG A 158 4.84 7.37 -7.26
CA ARG A 158 3.65 8.22 -7.10
C ARG A 158 2.75 7.82 -5.93
N PHE A 159 2.95 6.64 -5.37
CA PHE A 159 2.21 6.19 -4.19
C PHE A 159 2.85 6.65 -2.89
N GLY A 160 2.02 6.90 -1.87
CA GLY A 160 2.49 7.07 -0.50
C GLY A 160 2.92 5.74 0.13
N LEU A 161 3.86 5.79 1.09
CA LEU A 161 4.37 4.60 1.77
C LEU A 161 3.27 3.75 2.43
N ALA A 162 2.25 4.39 3.01
CA ALA A 162 1.12 3.70 3.60
C ALA A 162 0.33 2.89 2.56
N ALA A 163 0.10 3.45 1.36
CA ALA A 163 -0.58 2.76 0.27
C ALA A 163 0.24 1.59 -0.25
N LEU A 164 1.54 1.78 -0.51
CA LEU A 164 2.46 0.72 -0.94
C LEU A 164 2.48 -0.43 0.08
N HIS A 165 2.52 -0.12 1.37
CA HIS A 165 2.48 -1.14 2.42
C HIS A 165 1.15 -1.91 2.44
N GLN A 166 0.02 -1.25 2.23
CA GLN A 166 -1.29 -1.89 2.14
C GLN A 166 -1.39 -2.80 0.92
N LEU A 167 -0.90 -2.35 -0.25
CA LEU A 167 -0.84 -3.14 -1.48
C LEU A 167 0.05 -4.38 -1.30
N ARG A 168 1.27 -4.22 -0.75
CA ARG A 168 2.13 -5.34 -0.41
C ARG A 168 1.44 -6.37 0.49
N GLY A 169 0.61 -5.90 1.41
CA GLY A 169 -0.17 -6.75 2.32
C GLY A 169 -1.30 -7.55 1.65
N ARG A 170 -1.56 -7.37 0.37
CA ARG A 170 -2.63 -8.08 -0.35
C ARG A 170 -2.23 -9.47 -0.83
N VAL A 171 -0.95 -9.77 -0.92
CA VAL A 171 -0.42 -11.05 -1.42
C VAL A 171 0.21 -11.91 -0.34
N GLY A 172 0.41 -13.21 -0.65
CA GLY A 172 1.06 -14.16 0.25
C GLY A 172 0.25 -14.48 1.51
N ARG A 173 -1.07 -14.63 1.41
CA ARG A 173 -1.96 -14.80 2.57
C ARG A 173 -2.14 -16.24 3.04
N LYS A 174 -1.97 -17.23 2.16
CA LYS A 174 -2.11 -18.66 2.47
C LYS A 174 -0.85 -19.33 3.05
N GLY A 175 0.20 -18.55 3.34
CA GLY A 175 1.48 -19.14 3.75
C GLY A 175 2.44 -19.35 2.58
N ASP A 176 2.01 -19.08 1.35
CA ASP A 176 2.88 -19.02 0.18
C ASP A 176 3.79 -17.79 0.23
N GLN A 177 4.93 -17.90 -0.45
CA GLN A 177 5.85 -16.78 -0.54
C GLN A 177 5.27 -15.68 -1.42
N GLY A 178 4.94 -14.53 -0.81
CA GLY A 178 4.48 -13.36 -1.55
C GLY A 178 5.61 -12.58 -2.20
N SER A 179 5.37 -11.97 -3.38
CA SER A 179 6.27 -11.05 -4.07
C SER A 179 5.58 -9.73 -4.40
N CYS A 180 6.33 -8.63 -4.29
CA CYS A 180 5.87 -7.27 -4.59
C CYS A 180 6.92 -6.56 -5.44
N CYS A 181 6.60 -6.28 -6.70
CA CYS A 181 7.44 -5.54 -7.64
C CYS A 181 7.00 -4.07 -7.66
N LEU A 182 7.86 -3.17 -7.25
CA LEU A 182 7.62 -1.72 -7.31
C LEU A 182 8.27 -1.20 -8.59
N VAL A 183 7.44 -0.86 -9.59
CA VAL A 183 7.91 -0.41 -10.91
C VAL A 183 8.03 1.09 -10.91
N SER A 184 9.23 1.60 -11.16
CA SER A 184 9.50 3.04 -11.22
C SER A 184 10.75 3.33 -12.03
N ASP A 185 10.74 4.39 -12.81
CA ASP A 185 11.91 4.89 -13.53
C ASP A 185 12.88 5.63 -12.61
N THR A 186 12.43 5.99 -11.42
CA THR A 186 13.22 6.72 -10.42
C THR A 186 13.39 5.92 -9.14
N SER A 187 14.59 5.94 -8.58
CA SER A 187 14.84 5.45 -7.23
C SER A 187 14.67 6.57 -6.23
N ASN A 188 13.94 6.32 -5.14
CA ASN A 188 13.75 7.26 -4.06
C ASN A 188 13.74 6.57 -2.69
N GLU A 189 13.84 7.37 -1.63
CA GLU A 189 13.89 6.88 -0.26
C GLU A 189 12.65 6.08 0.15
N LYS A 190 11.48 6.40 -0.40
CA LYS A 190 10.23 5.66 -0.14
C LYS A 190 10.32 4.22 -0.66
N LEU A 191 10.80 4.05 -1.89
CA LEU A 191 10.94 2.73 -2.51
C LEU A 191 12.05 1.92 -1.81
N ALA A 192 13.15 2.56 -1.45
CA ALA A 192 14.21 1.94 -0.66
C ALA A 192 13.67 1.46 0.71
N ALA A 193 12.89 2.27 1.40
CA ALA A 193 12.27 1.87 2.67
C ALA A 193 11.34 0.66 2.53
N MET A 194 10.60 0.56 1.42
CA MET A 194 9.72 -0.58 1.14
C MET A 194 10.49 -1.89 0.95
N THR A 195 11.69 -1.85 0.38
CA THR A 195 12.54 -3.04 0.21
C THR A 195 13.25 -3.42 1.50
N MET A 196 13.71 -2.43 2.28
CA MET A 196 14.47 -2.65 3.52
C MET A 196 13.59 -3.13 4.68
N PHE A 197 12.37 -2.60 4.81
CA PHE A 197 11.53 -2.82 5.98
C PHE A 197 10.28 -3.64 5.69
N PRO A 198 10.21 -4.89 6.20
CA PRO A 198 9.00 -5.69 6.15
C PRO A 198 7.92 -5.17 7.12
N SER A 199 8.33 -4.56 8.23
CA SER A 199 7.44 -4.09 9.29
C SER A 199 6.73 -2.78 8.91
N GLY A 200 5.40 -2.78 9.01
CA GLY A 200 4.60 -1.58 8.80
C GLY A 200 4.87 -0.46 9.81
N PHE A 201 5.34 -0.80 11.03
CA PHE A 201 5.76 0.18 12.03
C PHE A 201 6.99 0.96 11.56
N LYS A 202 8.00 0.26 11.03
CA LYS A 202 9.20 0.90 10.48
C LYS A 202 8.88 1.75 9.25
N ILE A 203 7.99 1.30 8.39
CA ILE A 203 7.53 2.07 7.23
C ILE A 203 6.79 3.34 7.68
N ALA A 204 5.93 3.26 8.71
CA ALA A 204 5.25 4.44 9.24
C ALA A 204 6.22 5.43 9.88
N GLU A 205 7.28 4.96 10.54
CA GLU A 205 8.35 5.79 11.09
C GLU A 205 9.10 6.55 9.99
N VAL A 206 9.46 5.85 8.90
CA VAL A 206 10.09 6.48 7.73
C VAL A 206 9.15 7.46 7.04
N ASP A 207 7.87 7.09 6.85
CA ASP A 207 6.86 7.98 6.25
C ASP A 207 6.73 9.29 7.03
N LEU A 208 6.76 9.22 8.37
CA LEU A 208 6.77 10.39 9.24
C LEU A 208 8.02 11.25 9.04
N GLN A 209 9.20 10.62 8.97
CA GLN A 209 10.46 11.34 8.76
C GLN A 209 10.50 12.06 7.41
N LEU A 210 9.99 11.43 6.35
CA LEU A 210 9.99 11.97 5.00
C LEU A 210 8.97 13.11 4.81
N ARG A 211 7.80 13.03 5.45
CA ARG A 211 6.75 14.05 5.36
C ARG A 211 6.98 15.22 6.32
N GLY A 212 7.70 14.97 7.39
CA GLY A 212 7.81 15.91 8.49
C GLY A 212 6.55 15.95 9.38
N PRO A 213 6.66 16.57 10.58
CA PRO A 213 5.57 16.60 11.57
C PRO A 213 4.36 17.46 11.15
N GLY A 214 4.52 18.39 10.23
CA GLY A 214 3.46 19.31 9.81
C GLY A 214 2.31 18.66 9.04
N ASP A 215 2.61 17.62 8.26
CA ASP A 215 1.62 16.93 7.40
C ASP A 215 0.71 15.94 8.15
N ILE A 216 1.06 15.61 9.41
CA ILE A 216 0.37 14.57 10.19
C ILE A 216 -0.99 15.02 10.71
N LEU A 217 -1.16 16.31 10.89
CA LEU A 217 -2.37 16.89 11.49
C LEU A 217 -3.27 17.64 10.51
N GLY A 218 -2.99 17.58 9.22
CA GLY A 218 -3.77 18.34 8.24
C GLY A 218 -3.67 19.84 8.52
N SER A 219 -2.47 20.35 8.72
CA SER A 219 -2.15 21.66 9.27
C SER A 219 -2.56 22.87 8.41
N GLU A 220 -3.19 22.66 7.28
CA GLU A 220 -3.79 23.77 6.52
C GLU A 220 -5.08 24.31 7.16
N GLN A 221 -5.66 23.61 8.16
CA GLN A 221 -6.92 24.05 8.78
C GLN A 221 -6.82 24.58 10.22
N THR A 222 -5.69 24.44 10.93
CA THR A 222 -5.57 24.97 12.30
C THR A 222 -4.13 25.33 12.64
N GLY A 223 -3.92 26.55 13.00
CA GLY A 223 -2.66 27.30 13.21
C GLY A 223 -1.62 26.82 14.23
N ASP A 224 -1.54 25.51 14.56
CA ASP A 224 -0.66 25.02 15.64
C ASP A 224 0.37 23.96 15.23
N SER A 225 0.92 24.06 14.02
CA SER A 225 1.99 23.15 13.57
C SER A 225 3.23 23.15 14.47
N LYS A 226 3.54 24.29 15.12
CA LYS A 226 4.68 24.44 16.02
C LYS A 226 4.57 23.65 17.30
N VAL A 227 3.37 23.53 17.88
CA VAL A 227 3.12 22.77 19.11
C VAL A 227 3.32 21.27 18.86
N VAL A 228 2.87 20.78 17.74
CA VAL A 228 3.04 19.35 17.38
C VAL A 228 4.49 19.01 17.06
N ASP A 229 5.19 19.86 16.33
CA ASP A 229 6.63 19.70 16.10
C ASP A 229 7.39 19.65 17.45
N MET A 230 7.03 20.52 18.39
CA MET A 230 7.61 20.54 19.72
C MET A 230 7.30 19.25 20.53
N ILE A 231 6.07 18.74 20.46
CA ILE A 231 5.66 17.49 21.12
C ILE A 231 6.46 16.30 20.55
N LEU A 232 6.65 16.25 19.24
CA LEU A 232 7.38 15.17 18.55
C LEU A 232 8.89 15.24 18.78
N ARG A 233 9.47 16.45 18.81
CA ARG A 233 10.91 16.65 19.08
C ARG A 233 11.28 16.42 20.54
N TYR A 234 10.36 16.73 21.48
CA TYR A 234 10.63 16.66 22.90
C TYR A 234 9.55 15.85 23.66
N PRO A 235 9.39 14.55 23.38
CA PRO A 235 8.32 13.74 23.95
C PRO A 235 8.36 13.67 25.51
N LYS A 236 9.56 13.70 26.10
CA LYS A 236 9.72 13.75 27.57
C LYS A 236 9.24 15.07 28.17
N LEU A 237 9.47 16.19 27.48
CA LEU A 237 8.99 17.50 27.91
C LEU A 237 7.46 17.59 27.79
N ALA A 238 6.91 17.10 26.69
CA ALA A 238 5.47 17.04 26.49
C ALA A 238 4.77 16.19 27.56
N ALA A 239 5.36 15.05 27.95
CA ALA A 239 4.85 14.22 29.06
C ALA A 239 4.95 14.96 30.39
N ALA A 240 6.05 15.65 30.66
CA ALA A 240 6.22 16.43 31.93
C ALA A 240 5.21 17.59 32.05
N ILE A 241 4.99 18.33 30.99
CA ILE A 241 3.99 19.41 30.90
C ILE A 241 2.59 18.84 31.18
N ARG A 242 2.26 17.73 30.54
CA ARG A 242 0.96 17.05 30.74
C ARG A 242 0.76 16.64 32.22
N ASN A 243 1.73 15.95 32.80
CA ASN A 243 1.67 15.53 34.20
C ASN A 243 1.49 16.72 35.15
N TYR A 244 2.14 17.84 34.85
CA TYR A 244 2.00 19.07 35.66
C TYR A 244 0.56 19.60 35.68
N PHE A 245 -0.14 19.54 34.54
CA PHE A 245 -1.54 19.99 34.48
C PHE A 245 -2.53 18.98 35.06
N GLN A 246 -2.24 17.67 34.99
CA GLN A 246 -3.09 16.62 35.57
C GLN A 246 -3.02 16.55 37.13
N THR A 247 -1.91 17.00 37.71
CA THR A 247 -1.76 17.02 39.18
C THR A 247 -2.40 18.25 39.84
N LYS A 248 -2.98 19.17 39.06
CA LYS A 248 -3.63 20.39 39.58
C LYS A 248 -5.17 20.36 39.55
N GLU A 249 -5.77 19.27 39.03
CA GLU A 249 -7.19 18.93 39.17
C GLU A 249 -7.38 17.92 40.33
#